data_7b66b6c67a11f2d506e4bb03bb6e749e
#
_entry.id   7b66b6c67a11f2d506e4bb03bb6e749e
#
_cell.length_a   1.000
_cell.length_b   1.000
_cell.length_c   1.000
_cell.angle_alpha   90.00
_cell.angle_beta   90.00
_cell.angle_gamma   90.00
#
_symmetry.space_group_name_H-M   'P 1'
#
loop_
_entity.id
_entity.type
_entity.pdbx_description
1 polymer ?
#
loop_
_entity_poly.entity_id
_entity_poly.type
_entity_poly.pdbx_seq_one_letter_code
_entity_poly.pdbx_strand_id
1 'polypeptide(L)'
;MAMIISMKRHATREEIDAVTAQVNHFGYKVHSIEGEERVVIGVVGVGDVTACLESIEAMPQVENVMRISAPYKFVSKEFRKDKTQIRVNGTVIGGDEFVVMAGPCSVESEEQILRSAEGVAKAGAKLLRGGAFKPRTSPYDFQGMEEEGLKLLQRAKKATGLAIVTEVMSDRDVDLVAHYADVLQIGARNMQNFMLLKALGKCGRPILLKRGLSSTVKELLMSAEYVVAHGNPDVMLCERGIRTFETITRNTCDIAAIPALNELTHLPVILDPSHATGKRSLVPALSKAGVAIGADGLIVEVHPAPEKAISDGAQSLDLAQFAKMMEELEPYIQLWKDAKRAEQAVAAS
;
A
#
# COMPACT_ATOMS: atom_id res chain seq x y z
N MET A 1 25.10 4.74 1.02
CA MET A 1 25.21 3.36 1.46
C MET A 1 24.27 3.12 2.62
N ALA A 2 23.80 1.88 2.88
CA ALA A 2 22.96 1.61 4.02
C ALA A 2 23.37 0.30 4.69
N MET A 3 23.13 0.21 5.99
CA MET A 3 23.33 -0.99 6.78
C MET A 3 22.13 -1.19 7.73
N ILE A 4 21.96 -2.43 8.15
CA ILE A 4 21.00 -2.81 9.19
C ILE A 4 21.82 -3.23 10.40
N ILE A 5 21.49 -2.70 11.55
CA ILE A 5 22.02 -3.11 12.85
C ILE A 5 20.90 -3.82 13.58
N SER A 6 21.08 -5.09 13.88
CA SER A 6 20.18 -5.87 14.73
C SER A 6 20.67 -5.78 16.17
N MET A 7 19.83 -5.24 17.05
CA MET A 7 20.11 -5.22 18.48
C MET A 7 19.87 -6.61 19.09
N LYS A 8 20.56 -6.94 20.16
CA LYS A 8 20.27 -8.16 20.95
C LYS A 8 18.83 -8.10 21.49
N ARG A 9 18.26 -9.29 21.76
CA ARG A 9 16.92 -9.39 22.38
C ARG A 9 16.93 -8.64 23.72
N HIS A 10 15.87 -7.89 23.98
CA HIS A 10 15.68 -7.10 25.19
C HIS A 10 16.72 -5.96 25.41
N ALA A 11 17.32 -5.47 24.33
CA ALA A 11 18.19 -4.29 24.43
C ALA A 11 17.42 -3.12 25.07
N THR A 12 18.05 -2.47 26.05
CA THR A 12 17.47 -1.34 26.76
C THR A 12 17.43 -0.08 25.88
N ARG A 13 16.59 0.88 26.26
CA ARG A 13 16.52 2.17 25.55
C ARG A 13 17.90 2.87 25.54
N GLU A 14 18.62 2.82 26.64
CA GLU A 14 19.96 3.43 26.77
C GLU A 14 20.96 2.78 25.81
N GLU A 15 20.90 1.46 25.63
CA GLU A 15 21.74 0.72 24.69
C GLU A 15 21.42 1.06 23.23
N ILE A 16 20.13 1.22 22.90
CA ILE A 16 19.68 1.64 21.57
C ILE A 16 20.14 3.08 21.27
N ASP A 17 20.02 3.97 22.25
CA ASP A 17 20.43 5.36 22.12
C ASP A 17 21.95 5.47 21.98
N ALA A 18 22.74 4.62 22.66
CA ALA A 18 24.19 4.55 22.53
C ALA A 18 24.64 4.14 21.11
N VAL A 19 24.00 3.11 20.53
CA VAL A 19 24.27 2.69 19.13
C VAL A 19 23.88 3.79 18.16
N THR A 20 22.72 4.41 18.39
CA THR A 20 22.21 5.53 17.58
C THR A 20 23.18 6.72 17.60
N ALA A 21 23.70 7.08 18.78
CA ALA A 21 24.67 8.16 18.94
C ALA A 21 25.97 7.86 18.19
N GLN A 22 26.47 6.62 18.29
CA GLN A 22 27.68 6.19 17.58
C GLN A 22 27.52 6.25 16.06
N VAL A 23 26.37 5.80 15.53
CA VAL A 23 26.05 5.90 14.10
C VAL A 23 25.99 7.35 13.63
N ASN A 24 25.34 8.22 14.41
CA ASN A 24 25.25 9.64 14.12
C ASN A 24 26.62 10.34 14.16
N HIS A 25 27.54 9.90 15.05
CA HIS A 25 28.92 10.40 15.11
C HIS A 25 29.66 10.20 13.78
N PHE A 26 29.39 9.11 13.07
CA PHE A 26 29.93 8.86 11.72
C PHE A 26 29.19 9.61 10.60
N GLY A 27 28.24 10.49 10.94
CA GLY A 27 27.51 11.32 9.97
C GLY A 27 26.37 10.59 9.23
N TYR A 28 25.93 9.41 9.71
CA TYR A 28 24.82 8.67 9.14
C TYR A 28 23.50 9.03 9.80
N LYS A 29 22.39 8.85 9.04
CA LYS A 29 21.03 8.98 9.57
C LYS A 29 20.52 7.63 10.05
N VAL A 30 19.79 7.64 11.15
CA VAL A 30 19.25 6.47 11.82
C VAL A 30 17.72 6.44 11.71
N HIS A 31 17.17 5.27 11.44
CA HIS A 31 15.75 4.94 11.53
C HIS A 31 15.61 3.66 12.34
N SER A 32 15.06 3.75 13.54
CA SER A 32 14.79 2.58 14.40
C SER A 32 13.40 2.04 14.16
N ILE A 33 13.27 0.71 14.09
CA ILE A 33 12.00 -0.02 14.07
C ILE A 33 11.98 -0.92 15.31
N GLU A 34 11.01 -0.69 16.18
CA GLU A 34 10.77 -1.53 17.34
C GLU A 34 9.91 -2.73 16.91
N GLY A 35 10.50 -3.92 16.89
CA GLY A 35 9.79 -5.18 16.73
C GLY A 35 9.37 -5.74 18.11
N GLU A 36 8.48 -6.73 18.12
CA GLU A 36 8.00 -7.35 19.39
C GLU A 36 9.13 -8.01 20.18
N GLU A 37 10.17 -8.55 19.53
CA GLU A 37 11.27 -9.26 20.19
C GLU A 37 12.61 -8.50 20.18
N ARG A 38 12.83 -7.61 19.23
CA ARG A 38 14.09 -6.89 19.07
C ARG A 38 13.92 -5.58 18.32
N VAL A 39 14.89 -4.68 18.50
CA VAL A 39 14.98 -3.42 17.75
C VAL A 39 15.94 -3.60 16.58
N VAL A 40 15.53 -3.10 15.43
CA VAL A 40 16.33 -3.03 14.21
C VAL A 40 16.59 -1.57 13.87
N ILE A 41 17.86 -1.20 13.70
CA ILE A 41 18.27 0.16 13.38
C ILE A 41 18.72 0.19 11.91
N GLY A 42 17.96 0.88 11.07
CA GLY A 42 18.35 1.18 9.70
C GLY A 42 19.28 2.41 9.67
N VAL A 43 20.39 2.29 8.98
CA VAL A 43 21.40 3.35 8.84
C VAL A 43 21.53 3.71 7.37
N VAL A 44 21.40 4.99 7.05
CA VAL A 44 21.51 5.49 5.67
C VAL A 44 22.42 6.71 5.64
N GLY A 45 23.34 6.75 4.67
CA GLY A 45 24.23 7.91 4.50
C GLY A 45 25.23 7.72 3.37
N VAL A 46 26.09 8.74 3.21
CA VAL A 46 27.19 8.77 2.24
C VAL A 46 28.51 8.89 3.02
N GLY A 47 29.42 7.92 2.85
CA GLY A 47 30.71 7.95 3.53
C GLY A 47 31.42 6.60 3.51
N ASP A 48 32.59 6.53 4.14
CA ASP A 48 33.30 5.27 4.36
C ASP A 48 32.62 4.49 5.50
N VAL A 49 32.00 3.38 5.11
CA VAL A 49 31.21 2.55 6.02
C VAL A 49 32.06 1.59 6.81
N THR A 50 33.29 1.31 6.38
CA THR A 50 34.11 0.26 6.99
C THR A 50 34.42 0.57 8.44
N ALA A 51 34.88 1.78 8.73
CA ALA A 51 35.17 2.20 10.11
C ALA A 51 33.92 2.26 10.99
N CYS A 52 32.76 2.68 10.41
CA CYS A 52 31.48 2.67 11.12
C CYS A 52 31.03 1.25 11.44
N LEU A 53 31.09 0.32 10.46
CA LEU A 53 30.75 -1.09 10.65
C LEU A 53 31.57 -1.72 11.77
N GLU A 54 32.90 -1.64 11.70
CA GLU A 54 33.81 -2.20 12.70
C GLU A 54 33.50 -1.65 14.11
N SER A 55 33.24 -0.34 14.21
CA SER A 55 32.92 0.28 15.49
C SER A 55 31.56 -0.19 16.05
N ILE A 56 30.57 -0.37 15.22
CA ILE A 56 29.23 -0.81 15.64
C ILE A 56 29.20 -2.32 15.92
N GLU A 57 29.87 -3.14 15.11
CA GLU A 57 29.99 -4.58 15.36
C GLU A 57 30.71 -4.91 16.68
N ALA A 58 31.63 -4.04 17.13
CA ALA A 58 32.31 -4.19 18.41
C ALA A 58 31.43 -3.85 19.63
N MET A 59 30.26 -3.23 19.44
CA MET A 59 29.39 -2.84 20.56
C MET A 59 28.67 -4.07 21.16
N PRO A 60 28.76 -4.31 22.48
CA PRO A 60 28.26 -5.55 23.10
C PRO A 60 26.75 -5.78 22.96
N GLN A 61 25.96 -4.73 22.77
CA GLN A 61 24.51 -4.79 22.59
C GLN A 61 24.06 -5.04 21.14
N VAL A 62 24.99 -5.03 20.18
CA VAL A 62 24.72 -5.35 18.77
C VAL A 62 24.82 -6.85 18.58
N GLU A 63 23.85 -7.45 17.91
CA GLU A 63 23.85 -8.86 17.54
C GLU A 63 24.48 -9.09 16.17
N ASN A 64 24.14 -8.24 15.20
CA ASN A 64 24.62 -8.35 13.83
C ASN A 64 24.51 -7.01 13.09
N VAL A 65 25.43 -6.79 12.14
CA VAL A 65 25.38 -5.65 11.21
C VAL A 65 25.45 -6.17 9.77
N MET A 66 24.48 -5.80 8.95
CA MET A 66 24.41 -6.22 7.55
C MET A 66 24.40 -5.02 6.60
N ARG A 67 25.11 -5.14 5.48
CA ARG A 67 25.01 -4.15 4.39
C ARG A 67 23.81 -4.46 3.53
N ILE A 68 22.99 -3.43 3.20
CA ILE A 68 21.90 -3.57 2.25
C ILE A 68 22.43 -3.34 0.84
N SER A 69 22.33 -4.34 -0.01
CA SER A 69 22.77 -4.31 -1.41
C SER A 69 21.75 -3.67 -2.34
N ALA A 70 20.45 -3.83 -2.06
CA ALA A 70 19.36 -3.27 -2.85
C ALA A 70 19.45 -1.73 -2.95
N PRO A 71 19.05 -1.10 -4.08
CA PRO A 71 19.03 0.35 -4.22
C PRO A 71 17.98 1.05 -3.32
N TYR A 72 16.91 0.35 -2.93
CA TYR A 72 15.95 0.70 -1.90
C TYR A 72 16.34 -0.01 -0.59
N LYS A 73 16.19 0.64 0.54
CA LYS A 73 16.76 0.20 1.82
C LYS A 73 15.67 -0.20 2.81
N PHE A 74 14.90 0.78 3.27
CA PHE A 74 13.90 0.58 4.31
C PHE A 74 12.72 -0.29 3.87
N VAL A 75 12.41 -0.32 2.58
CA VAL A 75 11.34 -1.17 2.03
C VAL A 75 11.81 -2.58 1.65
N SER A 76 13.12 -2.87 1.75
CA SER A 76 13.70 -4.17 1.37
C SER A 76 13.41 -5.24 2.42
N LYS A 77 13.23 -6.49 1.97
CA LYS A 77 13.24 -7.67 2.86
C LYS A 77 14.57 -7.90 3.56
N GLU A 78 15.68 -7.34 3.05
CA GLU A 78 16.96 -7.33 3.76
C GLU A 78 16.85 -6.51 5.06
N PHE A 79 16.05 -5.41 5.04
CA PHE A 79 15.84 -4.55 6.20
C PHE A 79 14.88 -5.17 7.21
N ARG A 80 13.76 -5.74 6.75
CA ARG A 80 12.75 -6.38 7.59
C ARG A 80 12.26 -7.66 6.92
N LYS A 81 12.41 -8.80 7.60
CA LYS A 81 11.99 -10.11 7.08
C LYS A 81 10.48 -10.28 7.15
N ASP A 82 9.89 -9.86 8.28
CA ASP A 82 8.46 -10.00 8.53
C ASP A 82 7.65 -8.99 7.76
N LYS A 83 6.51 -9.42 7.25
CA LYS A 83 5.61 -8.55 6.49
C LYS A 83 5.09 -7.39 7.36
N THR A 84 5.09 -6.19 6.81
CA THR A 84 4.51 -5.03 7.46
C THR A 84 3.01 -5.21 7.61
N GLN A 85 2.51 -4.97 8.81
CA GLN A 85 1.09 -4.98 9.14
C GLN A 85 0.62 -3.54 9.35
N ILE A 86 -0.33 -3.11 8.53
CA ILE A 86 -0.88 -1.76 8.55
C ILE A 86 -2.27 -1.79 9.15
N ARG A 87 -2.47 -1.10 10.26
CA ARG A 87 -3.74 -1.06 10.99
C ARG A 87 -4.58 0.14 10.54
N VAL A 88 -5.79 -0.15 10.06
CA VAL A 88 -6.74 0.87 9.58
C VAL A 88 -8.12 0.55 10.15
N ASN A 89 -8.61 1.35 11.08
CA ASN A 89 -9.96 1.22 11.65
C ASN A 89 -10.35 -0.23 12.03
N GLY A 90 -9.46 -0.92 12.74
CA GLY A 90 -9.68 -2.31 13.19
C GLY A 90 -9.32 -3.39 12.17
N THR A 91 -9.08 -3.05 10.90
CA THR A 91 -8.59 -3.96 9.86
C THR A 91 -7.07 -3.97 9.83
N VAL A 92 -6.45 -5.13 9.61
CA VAL A 92 -5.00 -5.29 9.49
C VAL A 92 -4.64 -5.72 8.07
N ILE A 93 -4.03 -4.83 7.30
CA ILE A 93 -3.57 -5.09 5.94
C ILE A 93 -2.15 -5.67 6.01
N GLY A 94 -1.87 -6.77 5.31
CA GLY A 94 -0.60 -7.50 5.40
C GLY A 94 -0.57 -8.51 6.57
N GLY A 95 -1.66 -8.60 7.36
CA GLY A 95 -1.87 -9.62 8.41
C GLY A 95 -2.51 -10.91 7.86
N ASP A 96 -3.28 -11.57 8.71
CA ASP A 96 -3.91 -12.87 8.41
C ASP A 96 -5.27 -12.75 7.71
N GLU A 97 -5.74 -11.54 7.47
CA GLU A 97 -6.96 -11.27 6.72
C GLU A 97 -6.66 -10.80 5.29
N PHE A 98 -7.40 -11.37 4.32
CA PHE A 98 -7.40 -10.85 2.95
C PHE A 98 -8.31 -9.64 2.87
N VAL A 99 -7.79 -8.47 2.47
CA VAL A 99 -8.52 -7.20 2.56
C VAL A 99 -9.05 -6.77 1.20
N VAL A 100 -10.35 -6.50 1.11
CA VAL A 100 -10.96 -5.93 -0.10
C VAL A 100 -11.41 -4.49 0.15
N MET A 101 -10.88 -3.58 -0.66
CA MET A 101 -11.24 -2.18 -0.75
C MET A 101 -12.18 -2.02 -1.95
N ALA A 102 -13.39 -1.51 -1.76
CA ALA A 102 -14.36 -1.40 -2.85
C ALA A 102 -15.16 -0.10 -2.81
N GLY A 103 -15.62 0.35 -3.98
CA GLY A 103 -16.42 1.56 -4.10
C GLY A 103 -16.23 2.24 -5.47
N PRO A 104 -16.85 3.39 -5.71
CA PRO A 104 -16.91 3.99 -7.03
C PRO A 104 -15.57 4.64 -7.44
N CYS A 105 -15.36 4.75 -8.76
CA CYS A 105 -14.21 5.49 -9.30
C CYS A 105 -14.21 6.94 -8.78
N SER A 106 -15.34 7.63 -8.86
CA SER A 106 -15.52 8.98 -8.32
C SER A 106 -16.71 9.08 -7.38
N VAL A 107 -16.63 10.00 -6.42
CA VAL A 107 -17.78 10.47 -5.64
C VAL A 107 -18.56 11.43 -6.54
N GLU A 108 -19.84 11.14 -6.77
CA GLU A 108 -20.69 11.85 -7.73
C GLU A 108 -21.89 12.54 -7.06
N SER A 109 -22.42 11.94 -6.00
CA SER A 109 -23.52 12.46 -5.18
C SER A 109 -23.57 11.75 -3.84
N GLU A 110 -24.33 12.31 -2.89
CA GLU A 110 -24.56 11.67 -1.59
C GLU A 110 -25.29 10.32 -1.74
N GLU A 111 -26.34 10.27 -2.57
CA GLU A 111 -27.07 9.03 -2.82
C GLU A 111 -26.16 7.95 -3.41
N GLN A 112 -25.36 8.28 -4.42
CA GLN A 112 -24.47 7.34 -5.08
C GLN A 112 -23.45 6.75 -4.11
N ILE A 113 -22.79 7.59 -3.28
CA ILE A 113 -21.73 7.09 -2.38
C ILE A 113 -22.30 6.30 -1.21
N LEU A 114 -23.45 6.69 -0.66
CA LEU A 114 -24.12 5.95 0.41
C LEU A 114 -24.56 4.55 -0.07
N ARG A 115 -25.26 4.48 -1.22
CA ARG A 115 -25.65 3.20 -1.81
C ARG A 115 -24.44 2.30 -2.13
N SER A 116 -23.37 2.90 -2.65
CA SER A 116 -22.12 2.16 -2.90
C SER A 116 -21.56 1.60 -1.60
N ALA A 117 -21.41 2.43 -0.56
CA ALA A 117 -20.83 2.05 0.72
C ALA A 117 -21.64 0.94 1.42
N GLU A 118 -22.97 1.07 1.49
CA GLU A 118 -23.87 0.06 2.06
C GLU A 118 -23.76 -1.28 1.32
N GLY A 119 -23.77 -1.22 -0.03
CA GLY A 119 -23.67 -2.43 -0.85
C GLY A 119 -22.36 -3.16 -0.71
N VAL A 120 -21.22 -2.43 -0.73
CA VAL A 120 -19.91 -3.06 -0.59
C VAL A 120 -19.64 -3.53 0.85
N ALA A 121 -20.13 -2.81 1.87
CA ALA A 121 -20.06 -3.24 3.26
C ALA A 121 -20.80 -4.56 3.50
N LYS A 122 -22.05 -4.64 2.99
CA LYS A 122 -22.89 -5.86 3.06
C LYS A 122 -22.22 -7.05 2.40
N ALA A 123 -21.48 -6.83 1.32
CA ALA A 123 -20.75 -7.86 0.59
C ALA A 123 -19.38 -8.20 1.21
N GLY A 124 -18.97 -7.57 2.33
CA GLY A 124 -17.78 -7.91 3.08
C GLY A 124 -16.52 -7.11 2.74
N ALA A 125 -16.63 -6.01 1.99
CA ALA A 125 -15.52 -5.06 1.85
C ALA A 125 -15.13 -4.48 3.23
N LYS A 126 -13.85 -4.22 3.42
CA LYS A 126 -13.31 -3.66 4.68
C LYS A 126 -13.05 -2.16 4.59
N LEU A 127 -12.78 -1.64 3.41
CA LEU A 127 -12.56 -0.22 3.16
C LEU A 127 -13.41 0.25 1.98
N LEU A 128 -13.90 1.50 2.10
CA LEU A 128 -14.58 2.20 1.02
C LEU A 128 -13.54 2.99 0.22
N ARG A 129 -13.40 2.68 -1.07
CA ARG A 129 -12.65 3.52 -1.99
C ARG A 129 -13.57 4.49 -2.73
N GLY A 130 -13.13 5.71 -2.96
CA GLY A 130 -13.84 6.69 -3.76
C GLY A 130 -12.95 7.90 -4.04
N GLY A 131 -12.88 8.34 -5.31
CA GLY A 131 -12.11 9.52 -5.69
C GLY A 131 -12.89 10.81 -5.46
N ALA A 132 -12.46 11.65 -4.52
CA ALA A 132 -12.98 13.01 -4.36
C ALA A 132 -12.32 13.99 -5.34
N PHE A 133 -11.04 13.75 -5.66
CA PHE A 133 -10.26 14.44 -6.69
C PHE A 133 -10.02 13.50 -7.87
N LYS A 134 -10.02 14.02 -9.09
CA LYS A 134 -9.88 13.21 -10.32
C LYS A 134 -8.81 13.78 -11.25
N PRO A 135 -7.67 13.05 -11.45
CA PRO A 135 -6.71 13.45 -12.47
C PRO A 135 -7.28 13.16 -13.86
N ARG A 136 -7.48 14.21 -14.65
CA ARG A 136 -8.03 14.10 -16.01
C ARG A 136 -7.02 14.53 -17.06
N THR A 137 -7.05 13.83 -18.20
CA THR A 137 -6.26 14.22 -19.36
C THR A 137 -6.86 15.46 -20.04
N SER A 138 -8.20 15.57 -20.05
CA SER A 138 -8.91 16.75 -20.54
C SER A 138 -9.29 17.69 -19.39
N PRO A 139 -9.05 18.99 -19.50
CA PRO A 139 -9.46 19.96 -18.48
C PRO A 139 -10.98 20.18 -18.44
N TYR A 140 -11.72 19.67 -19.43
CA TYR A 140 -13.17 19.78 -19.52
C TYR A 140 -13.92 18.63 -18.88
N ASP A 141 -13.19 17.55 -18.51
CA ASP A 141 -13.79 16.41 -17.81
C ASP A 141 -14.06 16.75 -16.35
N PHE A 142 -14.96 15.98 -15.74
CA PHE A 142 -15.29 16.10 -14.31
C PHE A 142 -14.04 15.96 -13.43
N GLN A 143 -13.65 17.00 -12.69
CA GLN A 143 -12.42 17.07 -11.88
C GLN A 143 -12.59 16.45 -10.47
N GLY A 144 -13.79 16.01 -10.11
CA GLY A 144 -14.15 15.56 -8.77
C GLY A 144 -14.97 16.59 -8.02
N MET A 145 -15.46 16.20 -6.83
CA MET A 145 -16.19 17.08 -5.91
C MET A 145 -15.28 17.72 -4.85
N GLU A 146 -13.98 17.44 -4.92
CA GLU A 146 -12.97 18.00 -4.01
C GLU A 146 -13.36 17.81 -2.54
N GLU A 147 -13.30 18.85 -1.70
CA GLU A 147 -13.62 18.77 -0.28
C GLU A 147 -15.06 18.31 -0.01
N GLU A 148 -16.03 18.70 -0.83
CA GLU A 148 -17.40 18.18 -0.69
C GLU A 148 -17.46 16.68 -0.89
N GLY A 149 -16.69 16.13 -1.84
CA GLY A 149 -16.56 14.69 -2.01
C GLY A 149 -15.94 13.99 -0.79
N LEU A 150 -14.96 14.62 -0.13
CA LEU A 150 -14.39 14.12 1.13
C LEU A 150 -15.42 14.11 2.27
N LYS A 151 -16.24 15.15 2.40
CA LYS A 151 -17.35 15.19 3.37
C LYS A 151 -18.38 14.11 3.13
N LEU A 152 -18.70 13.83 1.86
CA LEU A 152 -19.61 12.75 1.48
C LEU A 152 -19.04 11.37 1.83
N LEU A 153 -17.74 11.15 1.60
CA LEU A 153 -17.05 9.93 2.05
C LEU A 153 -17.14 9.75 3.57
N GLN A 154 -16.98 10.83 4.35
CA GLN A 154 -17.14 10.75 5.81
C GLN A 154 -18.56 10.41 6.24
N ARG A 155 -19.58 10.90 5.55
CA ARG A 155 -20.98 10.49 5.80
C ARG A 155 -21.16 9.00 5.55
N ALA A 156 -20.62 8.49 4.43
CA ALA A 156 -20.66 7.08 4.11
C ALA A 156 -19.91 6.22 5.16
N LYS A 157 -18.72 6.67 5.63
CA LYS A 157 -17.99 6.05 6.73
C LYS A 157 -18.84 5.99 8.01
N LYS A 158 -19.50 7.08 8.39
CA LYS A 158 -20.37 7.11 9.58
C LYS A 158 -21.54 6.14 9.47
N ALA A 159 -22.10 5.98 8.28
CA ALA A 159 -23.23 5.08 8.04
C ALA A 159 -22.84 3.60 8.05
N THR A 160 -21.63 3.24 7.59
CA THR A 160 -21.24 1.85 7.34
C THR A 160 -20.10 1.33 8.22
N GLY A 161 -19.33 2.22 8.85
CA GLY A 161 -18.13 1.87 9.60
C GLY A 161 -16.91 1.58 8.73
N LEU A 162 -17.00 1.63 7.39
CA LEU A 162 -15.88 1.38 6.48
C LEU A 162 -14.82 2.48 6.59
N ALA A 163 -13.55 2.11 6.62
CA ALA A 163 -12.46 3.06 6.50
C ALA A 163 -12.38 3.64 5.07
N ILE A 164 -11.94 4.88 4.94
CA ILE A 164 -11.89 5.60 3.66
C ILE A 164 -10.51 5.48 3.00
N VAL A 165 -10.50 5.09 1.71
CA VAL A 165 -9.35 5.19 0.81
C VAL A 165 -9.68 6.20 -0.28
N THR A 166 -8.92 7.31 -0.39
CA THR A 166 -9.13 8.30 -1.45
C THR A 166 -7.82 8.83 -2.00
N GLU A 167 -7.85 9.27 -3.26
CA GLU A 167 -6.66 9.75 -3.96
C GLU A 167 -6.31 11.18 -3.54
N VAL A 168 -5.02 11.44 -3.30
CA VAL A 168 -4.42 12.76 -3.17
C VAL A 168 -3.56 13.04 -4.40
N MET A 169 -3.68 14.23 -4.98
CA MET A 169 -3.01 14.55 -6.26
C MET A 169 -1.85 15.53 -6.11
N SER A 170 -1.87 16.38 -5.08
CA SER A 170 -0.89 17.42 -4.83
C SER A 170 -0.39 17.37 -3.40
N ASP A 171 0.86 17.76 -3.19
CA ASP A 171 1.44 17.95 -1.85
C ASP A 171 0.69 19.00 -1.02
N ARG A 172 0.05 19.97 -1.67
CA ARG A 172 -0.76 21.01 -1.02
C ARG A 172 -2.05 20.47 -0.41
N ASP A 173 -2.58 19.37 -0.96
CA ASP A 173 -3.85 18.79 -0.54
C ASP A 173 -3.67 17.67 0.51
N VAL A 174 -2.43 17.32 0.86
CA VAL A 174 -2.14 16.20 1.76
C VAL A 174 -2.82 16.37 3.11
N ASP A 175 -2.69 17.53 3.74
CA ASP A 175 -3.28 17.77 5.06
C ASP A 175 -4.81 17.76 5.02
N LEU A 176 -5.40 18.33 3.97
CA LEU A 176 -6.85 18.32 3.76
C LEU A 176 -7.35 16.87 3.59
N VAL A 177 -6.74 16.10 2.70
CA VAL A 177 -7.17 14.71 2.45
C VAL A 177 -6.93 13.83 3.68
N ALA A 178 -5.80 13.99 4.38
CA ALA A 178 -5.47 13.26 5.60
C ALA A 178 -6.44 13.54 6.77
N HIS A 179 -7.08 14.71 6.80
CA HIS A 179 -8.12 15.03 7.77
C HIS A 179 -9.37 14.15 7.59
N TYR A 180 -9.74 13.84 6.34
CA TYR A 180 -10.97 13.12 6.01
C TYR A 180 -10.77 11.62 5.79
N ALA A 181 -9.61 11.19 5.28
CA ALA A 181 -9.35 9.82 4.88
C ALA A 181 -8.51 9.04 5.88
N ASP A 182 -8.68 7.72 5.89
CA ASP A 182 -7.89 6.80 6.71
C ASP A 182 -6.65 6.28 5.95
N VAL A 183 -6.75 6.19 4.62
CA VAL A 183 -5.66 5.78 3.72
C VAL A 183 -5.60 6.77 2.55
N LEU A 184 -4.42 7.31 2.26
CA LEU A 184 -4.19 8.19 1.12
C LEU A 184 -3.66 7.36 -0.06
N GLN A 185 -4.37 7.43 -1.20
CA GLN A 185 -3.94 6.76 -2.42
C GLN A 185 -3.09 7.70 -3.28
N ILE A 186 -1.97 7.20 -3.78
CA ILE A 186 -1.18 7.84 -4.83
C ILE A 186 -1.53 7.16 -6.15
N GLY A 187 -2.13 7.90 -7.07
CA GLY A 187 -2.48 7.41 -8.40
C GLY A 187 -1.24 7.10 -9.24
N ALA A 188 -1.41 6.21 -10.22
CA ALA A 188 -0.32 5.76 -11.10
C ALA A 188 0.44 6.89 -11.82
N ARG A 189 -0.25 8.01 -12.13
CA ARG A 189 0.37 9.19 -12.76
C ARG A 189 1.28 9.95 -11.80
N ASN A 190 1.08 9.82 -10.48
CA ASN A 190 1.82 10.50 -9.42
C ASN A 190 2.84 9.59 -8.71
N MET A 191 3.06 8.35 -9.18
CA MET A 191 4.01 7.43 -8.55
C MET A 191 5.40 8.03 -8.35
N GLN A 192 5.86 8.85 -9.28
CA GLN A 192 7.16 9.52 -9.25
C GLN A 192 7.08 11.02 -8.94
N ASN A 193 5.97 11.49 -8.39
CA ASN A 193 5.86 12.84 -7.87
C ASN A 193 6.57 12.94 -6.51
N PHE A 194 7.89 13.10 -6.54
CA PHE A 194 8.74 13.03 -5.35
C PHE A 194 8.41 14.11 -4.31
N MET A 195 7.87 15.27 -4.71
CA MET A 195 7.41 16.28 -3.74
C MET A 195 6.20 15.78 -2.95
N LEU A 196 5.22 15.19 -3.65
CA LEU A 196 4.05 14.55 -3.02
C LEU A 196 4.49 13.38 -2.12
N LEU A 197 5.41 12.51 -2.59
CA LEU A 197 5.91 11.37 -1.80
C LEU A 197 6.56 11.82 -0.49
N LYS A 198 7.35 12.91 -0.52
CA LYS A 198 7.97 13.50 0.69
C LYS A 198 6.94 14.06 1.66
N ALA A 199 5.89 14.72 1.16
CA ALA A 199 4.82 15.24 2.00
C ALA A 199 4.05 14.09 2.68
N LEU A 200 3.74 13.02 1.93
CA LEU A 200 3.07 11.81 2.43
C LEU A 200 3.91 11.04 3.44
N GLY A 201 5.24 11.12 3.35
CA GLY A 201 6.16 10.61 4.38
C GLY A 201 5.99 11.26 5.75
N LYS A 202 5.25 12.38 5.86
CA LYS A 202 5.04 13.14 7.10
C LYS A 202 3.58 13.20 7.54
N CYS A 203 2.64 12.68 6.73
CA CYS A 203 1.20 12.89 6.96
C CYS A 203 0.59 12.01 8.06
N GLY A 204 1.31 10.98 8.55
CA GLY A 204 0.84 10.08 9.60
C GLY A 204 -0.36 9.21 9.22
N ARG A 205 -0.65 9.05 7.93
CA ARG A 205 -1.70 8.16 7.40
C ARG A 205 -1.10 7.08 6.52
N PRO A 206 -1.63 5.85 6.54
CA PRO A 206 -1.24 4.80 5.60
C PRO A 206 -1.37 5.23 4.14
N ILE A 207 -0.45 4.75 3.30
CA ILE A 207 -0.36 5.11 1.88
C ILE A 207 -0.59 3.88 1.01
N LEU A 208 -1.49 3.99 0.02
CA LEU A 208 -1.64 3.05 -1.07
C LEU A 208 -0.95 3.61 -2.33
N LEU A 209 0.23 3.09 -2.65
CA LEU A 209 1.04 3.53 -3.79
C LEU A 209 0.77 2.68 -5.02
N LYS A 210 0.09 3.23 -6.02
CA LYS A 210 -0.19 2.56 -7.29
C LYS A 210 1.00 2.62 -8.24
N ARG A 211 1.35 1.47 -8.84
CA ARG A 211 2.40 1.36 -9.86
C ARG A 211 2.11 2.25 -11.05
N GLY A 212 3.10 2.95 -11.51
CA GLY A 212 3.04 3.79 -12.72
C GLY A 212 2.78 2.98 -13.99
N LEU A 213 2.20 3.64 -15.00
CA LEU A 213 1.74 3.00 -16.24
C LEU A 213 2.85 2.32 -17.06
N SER A 214 4.11 2.75 -16.90
CA SER A 214 5.28 2.20 -17.59
C SER A 214 6.44 2.02 -16.63
N SER A 215 6.15 1.79 -15.34
CA SER A 215 7.15 1.73 -14.29
C SER A 215 7.55 0.29 -13.99
N THR A 216 8.84 0.07 -13.80
CA THR A 216 9.39 -1.19 -13.31
C THR A 216 9.04 -1.43 -11.83
N VAL A 217 9.14 -2.67 -11.39
CA VAL A 217 9.04 -3.03 -9.96
C VAL A 217 10.06 -2.27 -9.12
N LYS A 218 11.29 -2.12 -9.64
CA LYS A 218 12.35 -1.35 -8.96
C LYS A 218 11.97 0.12 -8.76
N GLU A 219 11.38 0.78 -9.76
CA GLU A 219 10.93 2.17 -9.63
C GLU A 219 9.78 2.32 -8.64
N LEU A 220 8.86 1.34 -8.57
CA LEU A 220 7.81 1.30 -7.56
C LEU A 220 8.40 1.22 -6.15
N LEU A 221 9.38 0.34 -5.92
CA LEU A 221 10.07 0.20 -4.64
C LEU A 221 10.88 1.45 -4.28
N MET A 222 11.53 2.09 -5.24
CA MET A 222 12.22 3.37 -5.02
C MET A 222 11.25 4.50 -4.66
N SER A 223 10.04 4.51 -5.22
CA SER A 223 9.01 5.48 -4.86
C SER A 223 8.46 5.23 -3.45
N ALA A 224 8.24 3.97 -3.07
CA ALA A 224 7.88 3.60 -1.70
C ALA A 224 8.98 3.99 -0.69
N GLU A 225 10.25 3.80 -1.05
CA GLU A 225 11.40 4.21 -0.25
C GLU A 225 11.37 5.71 0.08
N TYR A 226 10.95 6.58 -0.86
CA TYR A 226 10.79 8.01 -0.59
C TYR A 226 9.81 8.29 0.53
N VAL A 227 8.69 7.58 0.59
CA VAL A 227 7.67 7.76 1.65
C VAL A 227 8.23 7.28 2.98
N VAL A 228 8.79 6.07 3.02
CA VAL A 228 9.32 5.46 4.25
C VAL A 228 10.52 6.25 4.79
N ALA A 229 11.45 6.67 3.94
CA ALA A 229 12.63 7.45 4.33
C ALA A 229 12.28 8.87 4.86
N HIS A 230 11.04 9.34 4.64
CA HIS A 230 10.54 10.60 5.19
C HIS A 230 9.66 10.42 6.42
N GLY A 231 9.60 9.19 6.98
CA GLY A 231 9.04 8.92 8.31
C GLY A 231 7.72 8.14 8.33
N ASN A 232 7.18 7.72 7.19
CA ASN A 232 5.93 6.95 7.14
C ASN A 232 6.19 5.50 6.69
N PRO A 233 6.22 4.53 7.62
CA PRO A 233 6.45 3.12 7.31
C PRO A 233 5.20 2.40 6.77
N ASP A 234 4.01 3.00 6.90
CA ASP A 234 2.73 2.39 6.58
C ASP A 234 2.39 2.55 5.08
N VAL A 235 3.16 1.87 4.24
CA VAL A 235 3.00 1.88 2.78
C VAL A 235 2.57 0.51 2.29
N MET A 236 1.52 0.46 1.47
CA MET A 236 1.13 -0.71 0.69
C MET A 236 1.31 -0.42 -0.80
N LEU A 237 1.79 -1.41 -1.54
CA LEU A 237 2.02 -1.33 -2.97
C LEU A 237 0.78 -1.82 -3.72
N CYS A 238 0.51 -1.27 -4.91
CA CYS A 238 -0.62 -1.70 -5.71
C CYS A 238 -0.21 -1.95 -7.16
N GLU A 239 -0.26 -3.23 -7.57
CA GLU A 239 -0.21 -3.61 -8.97
C GLU A 239 -1.55 -3.28 -9.63
N ARG A 240 -1.55 -2.63 -10.79
CA ARG A 240 -2.75 -2.16 -11.49
C ARG A 240 -2.66 -2.27 -13.02
N GLY A 241 -1.67 -3.03 -13.49
CA GLY A 241 -1.34 -3.17 -14.90
C GLY A 241 -0.41 -2.07 -15.42
N ILE A 242 0.31 -2.41 -16.45
CA ILE A 242 1.23 -1.54 -17.17
C ILE A 242 0.83 -1.42 -18.63
N ARG A 243 1.21 -0.35 -19.31
CA ARG A 243 1.04 -0.21 -20.74
C ARG A 243 2.00 -1.11 -21.48
N THR A 244 1.48 -1.89 -22.41
CA THR A 244 2.24 -2.72 -23.34
C THR A 244 1.70 -2.50 -24.77
N PHE A 245 2.14 -3.33 -25.70
CA PHE A 245 1.60 -3.35 -27.07
C PHE A 245 0.19 -3.93 -27.16
N GLU A 246 -0.27 -4.66 -26.11
CA GLU A 246 -1.61 -5.29 -26.10
C GLU A 246 -2.71 -4.26 -25.85
N THR A 247 -3.80 -4.36 -26.62
CA THR A 247 -4.91 -3.42 -26.61
C THR A 247 -6.27 -4.03 -26.23
N ILE A 248 -6.34 -5.36 -26.04
CA ILE A 248 -7.56 -6.05 -25.63
C ILE A 248 -8.03 -5.60 -24.24
N THR A 249 -7.09 -5.35 -23.33
CA THR A 249 -7.33 -4.79 -22.01
C THR A 249 -6.77 -3.37 -21.92
N ARG A 250 -7.26 -2.58 -20.99
CA ARG A 250 -6.79 -1.21 -20.76
C ARG A 250 -5.30 -1.15 -20.43
N ASN A 251 -4.82 -2.12 -19.65
CA ASN A 251 -3.43 -2.35 -19.32
C ASN A 251 -3.18 -3.86 -19.27
N THR A 252 -1.93 -4.28 -19.44
CA THR A 252 -1.51 -5.63 -19.18
C THR A 252 -1.25 -5.79 -17.69
N CYS A 253 -2.00 -6.64 -17.01
CA CYS A 253 -1.75 -6.98 -15.61
C CYS A 253 -0.44 -7.74 -15.51
N ASP A 254 0.54 -7.17 -14.83
CA ASP A 254 1.79 -7.84 -14.50
C ASP A 254 1.60 -8.65 -13.21
N ILE A 255 0.90 -9.78 -13.34
CA ILE A 255 0.56 -10.60 -12.19
C ILE A 255 1.81 -11.20 -11.52
N ALA A 256 2.89 -11.41 -12.28
CA ALA A 256 4.17 -11.88 -11.77
C ALA A 256 4.87 -10.86 -10.88
N ALA A 257 4.51 -9.57 -10.97
CA ALA A 257 5.04 -8.56 -10.08
C ALA A 257 4.63 -8.79 -8.61
N ILE A 258 3.50 -9.46 -8.34
CA ILE A 258 3.04 -9.71 -6.96
C ILE A 258 4.00 -10.64 -6.22
N PRO A 259 4.29 -11.88 -6.67
CA PRO A 259 5.26 -12.74 -6.00
C PRO A 259 6.67 -12.13 -6.01
N ALA A 260 7.09 -11.46 -7.09
CA ALA A 260 8.39 -10.76 -7.12
C ALA A 260 8.48 -9.67 -6.04
N LEU A 261 7.42 -8.88 -5.83
CA LEU A 261 7.36 -7.93 -4.72
C LEU A 261 7.40 -8.62 -3.36
N ASN A 262 6.70 -9.74 -3.20
CA ASN A 262 6.73 -10.52 -1.96
C ASN A 262 8.12 -11.08 -1.63
N GLU A 263 8.98 -11.31 -2.61
CA GLU A 263 10.39 -11.69 -2.42
C GLU A 263 11.28 -10.48 -2.07
N LEU A 264 11.02 -9.32 -2.67
CA LEU A 264 11.88 -8.14 -2.61
C LEU A 264 11.59 -7.21 -1.44
N THR A 265 10.33 -7.16 -0.96
CA THR A 265 9.89 -6.21 0.06
C THR A 265 9.02 -6.86 1.13
N HIS A 266 9.02 -6.25 2.30
CA HIS A 266 8.11 -6.58 3.40
C HIS A 266 6.77 -5.82 3.33
N LEU A 267 6.58 -4.91 2.39
CA LEU A 267 5.37 -4.12 2.27
C LEU A 267 4.20 -4.97 1.73
N PRO A 268 2.96 -4.74 2.19
CA PRO A 268 1.79 -5.41 1.64
C PRO A 268 1.57 -5.07 0.16
N VAL A 269 1.08 -6.05 -0.61
CA VAL A 269 0.83 -5.92 -2.05
C VAL A 269 -0.65 -6.09 -2.35
N ILE A 270 -1.25 -5.07 -2.94
CA ILE A 270 -2.65 -5.01 -3.35
C ILE A 270 -2.74 -5.14 -4.87
N LEU A 271 -3.75 -5.85 -5.37
CA LEU A 271 -4.07 -5.89 -6.80
C LEU A 271 -5.28 -5.02 -7.11
N ASP A 272 -5.20 -4.24 -8.18
CA ASP A 272 -6.30 -3.48 -8.78
C ASP A 272 -6.72 -4.13 -10.11
N PRO A 273 -7.66 -5.08 -10.10
CA PRO A 273 -8.11 -5.77 -11.30
C PRO A 273 -8.95 -4.88 -12.22
N SER A 274 -9.62 -3.85 -11.66
CA SER A 274 -10.46 -2.93 -12.42
C SER A 274 -9.64 -2.09 -13.39
N HIS A 275 -8.57 -1.45 -12.91
CA HIS A 275 -7.70 -0.64 -13.75
C HIS A 275 -6.75 -1.48 -14.62
N ALA A 276 -6.39 -2.69 -14.20
CA ALA A 276 -5.61 -3.60 -15.02
C ALA A 276 -6.40 -3.99 -16.28
N THR A 277 -7.60 -4.51 -16.11
CA THR A 277 -8.39 -5.01 -17.25
C THR A 277 -9.11 -3.90 -18.01
N GLY A 278 -9.66 -2.90 -17.33
CA GLY A 278 -10.54 -1.89 -17.93
C GLY A 278 -11.88 -2.45 -18.38
N LYS A 279 -12.17 -3.72 -18.07
CA LYS A 279 -13.37 -4.46 -18.50
C LYS A 279 -14.00 -5.19 -17.31
N ARG A 280 -15.22 -4.83 -16.98
CA ARG A 280 -16.05 -5.40 -15.91
C ARG A 280 -16.06 -6.93 -15.91
N SER A 281 -16.23 -7.55 -17.08
CA SER A 281 -16.32 -9.01 -17.23
C SER A 281 -15.06 -9.77 -16.84
N LEU A 282 -13.89 -9.10 -16.82
CA LEU A 282 -12.60 -9.73 -16.50
C LEU A 282 -12.21 -9.54 -15.03
N VAL A 283 -12.84 -8.60 -14.33
CA VAL A 283 -12.49 -8.28 -12.94
C VAL A 283 -12.59 -9.49 -12.00
N PRO A 284 -13.66 -10.32 -12.01
CA PRO A 284 -13.77 -11.45 -11.10
C PRO A 284 -12.68 -12.51 -11.33
N ALA A 285 -12.36 -12.82 -12.59
CA ALA A 285 -11.32 -13.79 -12.91
C ALA A 285 -9.94 -13.34 -12.46
N LEU A 286 -9.60 -12.06 -12.71
CA LEU A 286 -8.32 -11.50 -12.28
C LEU A 286 -8.24 -11.35 -10.76
N SER A 287 -9.36 -11.08 -10.09
CA SER A 287 -9.43 -11.06 -8.62
C SER A 287 -9.07 -12.42 -8.01
N LYS A 288 -9.62 -13.52 -8.53
CA LYS A 288 -9.28 -14.89 -8.10
C LYS A 288 -7.79 -15.19 -8.31
N ALA A 289 -7.24 -14.81 -9.47
CA ALA A 289 -5.81 -14.96 -9.74
C ALA A 289 -4.96 -14.14 -8.74
N GLY A 290 -5.38 -12.93 -8.38
CA GLY A 290 -4.68 -12.10 -7.39
C GLY A 290 -4.62 -12.73 -6.00
N VAL A 291 -5.71 -13.36 -5.54
CA VAL A 291 -5.71 -14.12 -4.28
C VAL A 291 -4.78 -15.32 -4.38
N ALA A 292 -4.89 -16.09 -5.45
CA ALA A 292 -4.11 -17.33 -5.64
C ALA A 292 -2.60 -17.10 -5.73
N ILE A 293 -2.17 -15.94 -6.24
CA ILE A 293 -0.74 -15.60 -6.40
C ILE A 293 -0.15 -14.86 -5.17
N GLY A 294 -0.92 -14.68 -4.10
CA GLY A 294 -0.43 -14.16 -2.83
C GLY A 294 -0.48 -12.64 -2.68
N ALA A 295 -1.43 -11.96 -3.32
CA ALA A 295 -1.76 -10.57 -2.96
C ALA A 295 -2.29 -10.53 -1.51
N ASP A 296 -2.08 -9.40 -0.82
CA ASP A 296 -2.61 -9.16 0.53
C ASP A 296 -4.04 -8.57 0.49
N GLY A 297 -4.50 -8.19 -0.67
CA GLY A 297 -5.85 -7.64 -0.87
C GLY A 297 -6.12 -7.18 -2.29
N LEU A 298 -7.33 -6.68 -2.47
CA LEU A 298 -7.81 -6.12 -3.74
C LEU A 298 -8.32 -4.69 -3.55
N ILE A 299 -8.25 -3.89 -4.62
CA ILE A 299 -9.00 -2.63 -4.72
C ILE A 299 -9.85 -2.67 -5.99
N VAL A 300 -11.19 -2.63 -5.83
CA VAL A 300 -12.15 -2.88 -6.91
C VAL A 300 -13.09 -1.69 -7.11
N GLU A 301 -13.34 -1.34 -8.35
CA GLU A 301 -14.34 -0.32 -8.69
C GLU A 301 -15.75 -0.92 -8.72
N VAL A 302 -16.63 -0.33 -7.91
CA VAL A 302 -18.03 -0.74 -7.75
C VAL A 302 -18.92 0.50 -7.78
N HIS A 303 -19.97 0.46 -8.61
CA HIS A 303 -20.90 1.57 -8.74
C HIS A 303 -22.35 1.06 -8.72
N PRO A 304 -23.32 1.72 -8.06
CA PRO A 304 -24.70 1.23 -7.98
C PRO A 304 -25.44 1.19 -9.32
N ALA A 305 -24.96 1.95 -10.32
CA ALA A 305 -25.47 1.98 -11.68
C ALA A 305 -24.30 2.31 -12.65
N PRO A 306 -23.43 1.33 -12.99
CA PRO A 306 -22.21 1.59 -13.75
C PRO A 306 -22.42 2.24 -15.12
N GLU A 307 -23.57 2.03 -15.72
CA GLU A 307 -23.96 2.64 -17.00
C GLU A 307 -24.24 4.15 -16.89
N LYS A 308 -24.44 4.66 -15.68
CA LYS A 308 -24.65 6.09 -15.37
C LYS A 308 -23.42 6.74 -14.75
N ALA A 309 -22.36 5.97 -14.50
CA ALA A 309 -21.16 6.48 -13.86
C ALA A 309 -20.50 7.59 -14.70
N ILE A 310 -20.15 8.69 -14.06
CA ILE A 310 -19.43 9.81 -14.70
C ILE A 310 -17.99 9.40 -15.06
N SER A 311 -17.44 8.41 -14.34
CA SER A 311 -16.07 7.93 -14.54
C SER A 311 -15.96 6.41 -14.47
N ASP A 312 -15.22 5.82 -15.43
CA ASP A 312 -14.78 4.42 -15.45
C ASP A 312 -15.89 3.36 -15.29
N GLY A 313 -17.12 3.66 -15.76
CA GLY A 313 -18.28 2.76 -15.67
C GLY A 313 -18.07 1.42 -16.38
N ALA A 314 -17.28 1.37 -17.45
CA ALA A 314 -17.02 0.14 -18.22
C ALA A 314 -16.27 -0.94 -17.42
N GLN A 315 -15.46 -0.55 -16.45
CA GLN A 315 -14.68 -1.44 -15.59
C GLN A 315 -15.28 -1.62 -14.19
N SER A 316 -16.30 -0.82 -13.82
CA SER A 316 -16.97 -0.90 -12.53
C SER A 316 -17.95 -2.07 -12.49
N LEU A 317 -17.91 -2.88 -11.45
CA LEU A 317 -18.95 -3.85 -11.13
C LEU A 317 -20.20 -3.13 -10.61
N ASP A 318 -21.38 -3.68 -10.84
CA ASP A 318 -22.53 -3.32 -10.04
C ASP A 318 -22.51 -4.03 -8.68
N LEU A 319 -23.43 -3.65 -7.78
CA LEU A 319 -23.46 -4.18 -6.41
C LEU A 319 -23.71 -5.69 -6.36
N ALA A 320 -24.54 -6.23 -7.26
CA ALA A 320 -24.86 -7.65 -7.32
C ALA A 320 -23.65 -8.45 -7.87
N GLN A 321 -23.00 -7.94 -8.91
CA GLN A 321 -21.76 -8.54 -9.45
C GLN A 321 -20.64 -8.54 -8.42
N PHE A 322 -20.50 -7.47 -7.63
CA PHE A 322 -19.51 -7.40 -6.56
C PHE A 322 -19.80 -8.43 -5.45
N ALA A 323 -21.05 -8.51 -4.98
CA ALA A 323 -21.44 -9.51 -3.97
C ALA A 323 -21.16 -10.93 -4.45
N LYS A 324 -21.54 -11.26 -5.69
CA LYS A 324 -21.23 -12.55 -6.30
C LYS A 324 -19.73 -12.82 -6.39
N MET A 325 -18.94 -11.83 -6.78
CA MET A 325 -17.49 -11.95 -6.83
C MET A 325 -16.91 -12.26 -5.43
N MET A 326 -17.38 -11.60 -4.39
CA MET A 326 -16.94 -11.84 -3.02
C MET A 326 -17.25 -13.26 -2.55
N GLU A 327 -18.45 -13.79 -2.86
CA GLU A 327 -18.81 -15.19 -2.59
C GLU A 327 -17.87 -16.16 -3.33
N GLU A 328 -17.61 -15.89 -4.61
CA GLU A 328 -16.72 -16.72 -5.44
C GLU A 328 -15.23 -16.64 -5.01
N LEU A 329 -14.83 -15.60 -4.31
CA LEU A 329 -13.47 -15.45 -3.78
C LEU A 329 -13.23 -16.25 -2.50
N GLU A 330 -14.26 -16.57 -1.72
CA GLU A 330 -14.13 -17.20 -0.40
C GLU A 330 -13.27 -18.48 -0.41
N PRO A 331 -13.45 -19.45 -1.35
CA PRO A 331 -12.60 -20.63 -1.41
C PRO A 331 -11.11 -20.29 -1.66
N TYR A 332 -10.83 -19.28 -2.48
CA TYR A 332 -9.46 -18.83 -2.77
C TYR A 332 -8.84 -18.14 -1.56
N ILE A 333 -9.63 -17.32 -0.84
CA ILE A 333 -9.20 -16.65 0.39
C ILE A 333 -8.88 -17.69 1.47
N GLN A 334 -9.67 -18.77 1.57
CA GLN A 334 -9.37 -19.85 2.51
C GLN A 334 -8.03 -20.54 2.18
N LEU A 335 -7.79 -20.90 0.93
CA LEU A 335 -6.50 -21.44 0.49
C LEU A 335 -5.33 -20.49 0.76
N TRP A 336 -5.52 -19.19 0.54
CA TRP A 336 -4.53 -18.18 0.84
C TRP A 336 -4.20 -18.12 2.35
N LYS A 337 -5.22 -18.20 3.22
CA LYS A 337 -5.04 -18.25 4.68
C LYS A 337 -4.26 -19.50 5.10
N ASP A 338 -4.58 -20.64 4.51
CA ASP A 338 -3.92 -21.91 4.83
C ASP A 338 -2.44 -21.91 4.40
N ALA A 339 -2.14 -21.34 3.21
CA ALA A 339 -0.77 -21.16 2.75
C ALA A 339 0.04 -20.25 3.67
N LYS A 340 -0.52 -19.11 4.10
CA LYS A 340 0.15 -18.20 5.05
C LYS A 340 0.45 -18.87 6.40
N ARG A 341 -0.49 -19.64 6.93
CA ARG A 341 -0.26 -20.38 8.18
C ARG A 341 0.87 -21.40 8.05
N ALA A 342 0.93 -22.09 6.91
CA ALA A 342 2.01 -23.02 6.62
C ALA A 342 3.38 -22.33 6.57
N GLU A 343 3.48 -21.17 5.90
CA GLU A 343 4.71 -20.38 5.86
C GLU A 343 5.17 -19.91 7.26
N GLN A 344 4.23 -19.44 8.10
CA GLN A 344 4.52 -19.02 9.47
C GLN A 344 5.01 -20.18 10.33
N ALA A 345 4.42 -21.37 10.18
CA ALA A 345 4.85 -22.57 10.92
C ALA A 345 6.28 -23.01 10.55
N VAL A 346 6.65 -22.91 9.26
CA VAL A 346 8.02 -23.18 8.81
C VAL A 346 9.02 -22.14 9.30
N ALA A 347 8.62 -20.87 9.39
CA ALA A 347 9.51 -19.81 9.88
C ALA A 347 9.74 -19.87 11.40
N ALA A 348 8.84 -20.54 12.16
CA ALA A 348 8.94 -20.71 13.60
C ALA A 348 9.70 -21.97 14.04
N SER A 349 9.95 -22.92 13.11
CA SER A 349 10.74 -24.14 13.29
C SER A 349 12.23 -23.92 13.00
#